data_ad0a31b63e77f646788d72c71ecfa5a3
#
_entry.id   ad0a31b63e77f646788d72c71ecfa5a3
#
_cell.length_a   1.000
_cell.length_b   1.000
_cell.length_c   1.000
_cell.angle_alpha   90.00
_cell.angle_beta   90.00
_cell.angle_gamma   90.00
#
_symmetry.space_group_name_H-M   'P 1'
#
loop_
_entity.id
_entity.type
_entity.pdbx_description
1 polymer ?
#
loop_
_entity_poly.entity_id
_entity_poly.type
_entity_poly.pdbx_seq_one_letter_code
_entity_poly.pdbx_strand_id
1 'polypeptide(L)'
;MKFTQRLRRIWQVLNQPIGGIPQESSNAAETDVIPHPTVEATHVEATTNSTPHWIETTISSNASPSAPELNPMNIQEHDLRLEILNTLLTTPHRQLETVAETHKLISEVDPIFYGHLAVWYDRNGDVRDHKEVFIANLLASRLSEHRSAGFVMLQNLPPYQVARVVDFMKQKLGKLPRSTRTAVQQYLRIREANPAQFDRATLRARKAMKHLYASLHIKPGTRANAILFRNQPPADSLAFVLKRLAKAETPLEQARMIVEYKLPYTTAIGAIKQLTPTVLVALIDAMTPQEVINNLKSLQVRGAMDNPDVKALIDAKLEAAASNDRVAAMKATSAIDAKDLDAETVARLEAVTNQQIKRRGQISRSTGLLVDKSGSMTQAIEVGKRLAALVSGVINAALYVYAFDTMPYEIKAEGGELTDWEKAFQHIRADGGTSIGCAVAAMQKRNQVVDQFIIVTDEGDNTHPYFADAYTAYCNAMKVTPDVVIVRVGGYCDYVERQLREKKVAVDTLVFSGDYYSLPNLIPMLAQPSRLELLLEIMATELPRRVA
;
A
#
# COMPACT_ATOMS: atom_id res chain seq x y z
N MET A 1 35.63 16.32 6.26
CA MET A 1 35.06 17.65 6.63
C MET A 1 33.56 17.60 6.92
N LYS A 2 32.71 16.90 6.16
CA LYS A 2 31.24 16.84 6.42
C LYS A 2 30.85 16.12 7.74
N PHE A 3 31.63 15.16 8.22
CA PHE A 3 31.39 14.41 9.46
C PHE A 3 31.55 15.27 10.72
N THR A 4 32.55 16.13 10.75
CA THR A 4 32.82 17.04 11.87
C THR A 4 31.79 18.16 12.01
N GLN A 5 31.20 18.61 10.91
CA GLN A 5 30.10 19.60 10.95
C GLN A 5 28.78 18.97 11.47
N ARG A 6 28.54 17.72 11.11
CA ARG A 6 27.35 16.97 11.55
C ARG A 6 27.39 16.65 13.05
N LEU A 7 28.54 16.24 13.54
CA LEU A 7 28.76 16.04 14.98
C LEU A 7 28.73 17.36 15.76
N ARG A 8 29.20 18.48 15.19
CA ARG A 8 29.09 19.82 15.80
C ARG A 8 27.64 20.28 15.94
N ARG A 9 26.77 20.02 14.97
CA ARG A 9 25.32 20.32 15.08
C ARG A 9 24.67 19.48 16.18
N ILE A 10 24.93 18.19 16.22
CA ILE A 10 24.45 17.31 17.28
C ILE A 10 24.99 17.77 18.63
N TRP A 11 26.26 18.14 18.71
CA TRP A 11 26.88 18.63 19.96
C TRP A 11 26.34 19.99 20.41
N GLN A 12 25.99 20.89 19.48
CA GLN A 12 25.34 22.16 19.80
C GLN A 12 23.92 21.97 20.36
N VAL A 13 23.15 21.05 19.79
CA VAL A 13 21.81 20.66 20.30
C VAL A 13 21.92 20.00 21.68
N LEU A 14 22.95 19.18 21.91
CA LEU A 14 23.17 18.42 23.15
C LEU A 14 23.69 19.28 24.31
N ASN A 15 24.29 20.44 24.05
CA ASN A 15 24.85 21.31 25.09
C ASN A 15 24.01 22.57 25.36
N GLN A 16 22.84 22.72 24.76
CA GLN A 16 21.90 23.75 25.19
C GLN A 16 21.26 23.36 26.55
N PRO A 17 21.18 24.27 27.53
CA PRO A 17 20.53 23.96 28.79
C PRO A 17 19.05 23.72 28.53
N ILE A 18 18.61 22.50 28.80
CA ILE A 18 17.20 22.10 28.76
C ILE A 18 16.50 22.87 29.86
N GLY A 19 15.60 23.78 29.51
CA GLY A 19 14.74 24.47 30.46
C GLY A 19 14.04 23.45 31.38
N GLY A 20 14.16 23.67 32.68
CA GLY A 20 13.91 22.77 33.78
C GLY A 20 12.70 21.86 33.67
N ILE A 21 12.94 20.58 33.71
CA ILE A 21 11.98 19.58 34.17
C ILE A 21 11.93 19.66 35.69
N PRO A 22 10.76 19.73 36.34
CA PRO A 22 10.67 19.67 37.81
C PRO A 22 11.25 18.34 38.29
N GLN A 23 12.23 18.40 39.18
CA GLN A 23 12.66 17.23 39.94
C GLN A 23 11.52 16.81 40.89
N GLU A 24 10.81 15.75 40.54
CA GLU A 24 10.02 15.04 41.52
C GLU A 24 10.96 14.25 42.46
N SER A 25 10.84 14.58 43.71
CA SER A 25 11.55 13.99 44.85
C SER A 25 11.31 12.49 44.92
N SER A 26 12.40 11.76 45.08
CA SER A 26 12.42 10.35 45.47
C SER A 26 11.67 10.11 46.79
N ASN A 27 10.53 9.44 46.71
CA ASN A 27 10.02 8.68 47.85
C ASN A 27 9.74 7.25 47.39
N ALA A 28 10.45 6.33 47.99
CA ALA A 28 10.27 4.91 47.88
C ALA A 28 8.89 4.51 48.43
N ALA A 29 8.13 3.80 47.66
CA ALA A 29 7.03 2.97 48.14
C ALA A 29 6.85 1.77 47.21
N GLU A 30 7.16 0.65 47.80
CA GLU A 30 6.58 -0.69 47.71
C GLU A 30 5.92 -1.18 46.42
N THR A 31 6.46 -2.30 46.02
CA THR A 31 5.98 -3.30 45.09
C THR A 31 4.55 -3.74 45.35
N ASP A 32 3.65 -3.52 44.41
CA ASP A 32 2.44 -4.32 44.28
C ASP A 32 2.46 -5.11 42.98
N VAL A 33 2.52 -6.41 43.16
CA VAL A 33 2.45 -7.45 42.13
C VAL A 33 0.98 -7.63 41.78
N ILE A 34 0.62 -7.33 40.54
CA ILE A 34 -0.71 -7.65 40.01
C ILE A 34 -0.67 -9.07 39.39
N PRO A 35 -1.48 -10.00 39.91
CA PRO A 35 -1.50 -11.37 39.41
C PRO A 35 -2.29 -11.48 38.09
N HIS A 36 -1.77 -12.30 37.16
CA HIS A 36 -2.48 -12.73 35.94
C HIS A 36 -3.68 -13.61 36.28
N PRO A 37 -4.82 -13.49 35.64
CA PRO A 37 -5.90 -14.44 35.80
C PRO A 37 -5.60 -15.74 35.02
N THR A 38 -5.48 -16.82 35.75
CA THR A 38 -5.55 -18.21 35.28
C THR A 38 -7.00 -18.53 34.93
N VAL A 39 -7.23 -19.00 33.72
CA VAL A 39 -8.54 -19.55 33.32
C VAL A 39 -8.54 -21.04 33.66
N GLU A 40 -9.30 -21.42 34.67
CA GLU A 40 -9.62 -22.82 34.99
C GLU A 40 -10.69 -23.35 34.03
N ALA A 41 -10.40 -24.52 33.46
CA ALA A 41 -11.35 -25.30 32.69
C ALA A 41 -12.26 -26.09 33.65
N THR A 42 -13.53 -25.76 33.68
CA THR A 42 -14.54 -26.59 34.36
C THR A 42 -15.20 -27.54 33.36
N HIS A 43 -14.98 -28.82 33.57
CA HIS A 43 -15.79 -29.91 33.03
C HIS A 43 -17.20 -29.84 33.59
N VAL A 44 -18.21 -29.92 32.72
CA VAL A 44 -19.58 -30.27 33.13
C VAL A 44 -20.06 -31.44 32.27
N GLU A 45 -20.42 -32.52 33.01
CA GLU A 45 -20.95 -33.76 32.50
C GLU A 45 -22.36 -33.64 31.90
N ALA A 46 -22.63 -34.54 30.96
CA ALA A 46 -23.89 -34.68 30.25
C ALA A 46 -24.96 -35.32 31.12
N THR A 47 -26.18 -34.82 31.10
CA THR A 47 -27.38 -35.56 31.40
C THR A 47 -28.44 -35.42 30.29
N THR A 48 -29.04 -36.55 30.00
CA THR A 48 -29.95 -36.91 28.93
C THR A 48 -31.37 -36.37 29.06
N ASN A 49 -32.05 -36.35 27.90
CA ASN A 49 -33.47 -36.48 27.58
C ASN A 49 -34.37 -35.24 27.58
N SER A 50 -34.76 -34.82 26.37
CA SER A 50 -36.13 -34.96 25.84
C SER A 50 -36.28 -34.16 24.54
N THR A 51 -36.76 -34.79 23.51
CA THR A 51 -37.18 -34.19 22.22
C THR A 51 -38.42 -33.34 22.36
N PRO A 52 -38.48 -32.22 21.66
CA PRO A 52 -39.68 -31.85 20.94
C PRO A 52 -39.41 -31.43 19.48
N HIS A 53 -40.38 -31.76 18.65
CA HIS A 53 -40.56 -31.41 17.25
C HIS A 53 -40.14 -29.99 16.92
N TRP A 54 -39.27 -29.81 15.91
CA TRP A 54 -38.97 -28.53 15.31
C TRP A 54 -39.46 -28.48 13.88
N ILE A 55 -40.22 -27.45 13.61
CA ILE A 55 -40.59 -26.96 12.29
C ILE A 55 -39.28 -26.58 11.57
N GLU A 56 -39.03 -27.16 10.42
CA GLU A 56 -37.95 -26.76 9.51
C GLU A 56 -38.21 -25.35 8.98
N THR A 57 -37.56 -24.38 9.59
CA THR A 57 -37.36 -23.07 8.97
C THR A 57 -35.98 -23.09 8.33
N THR A 58 -35.95 -23.20 7.01
CA THR A 58 -34.75 -23.03 6.19
C THR A 58 -34.15 -21.66 6.44
N ILE A 59 -33.12 -21.60 7.29
CA ILE A 59 -32.26 -20.44 7.40
C ILE A 59 -31.28 -20.53 6.23
N SER A 60 -31.52 -19.70 5.24
CA SER A 60 -30.56 -19.40 4.19
C SER A 60 -29.28 -18.91 4.85
N SER A 61 -28.24 -19.71 4.78
CA SER A 61 -26.88 -19.31 5.16
C SER A 61 -26.44 -18.18 4.24
N ASN A 62 -26.33 -16.97 4.77
CA ASN A 62 -25.60 -15.88 4.12
C ASN A 62 -24.12 -16.29 3.99
N ALA A 63 -23.81 -16.89 2.86
CA ALA A 63 -22.43 -17.05 2.41
C ALA A 63 -21.86 -15.63 2.20
N SER A 64 -20.71 -15.36 2.79
CA SER A 64 -19.87 -14.23 2.41
C SER A 64 -19.71 -14.23 0.89
N PRO A 65 -19.76 -13.07 0.20
CA PRO A 65 -19.60 -13.03 -1.23
C PRO A 65 -18.24 -13.63 -1.60
N SER A 66 -18.27 -14.82 -2.19
CA SER A 66 -17.13 -15.42 -2.86
C SER A 66 -16.69 -14.47 -3.96
N ALA A 67 -15.37 -14.31 -4.15
CA ALA A 67 -14.83 -13.63 -5.32
C ALA A 67 -15.53 -14.18 -6.58
N PRO A 68 -15.87 -13.34 -7.57
CA PRO A 68 -16.60 -13.80 -8.74
C PRO A 68 -15.87 -14.96 -9.40
N GLU A 69 -16.53 -16.10 -9.49
CA GLU A 69 -16.03 -17.25 -10.25
C GLU A 69 -15.96 -16.86 -11.72
N LEU A 70 -14.73 -16.67 -12.22
CA LEU A 70 -14.45 -16.44 -13.62
C LEU A 70 -14.90 -17.67 -14.42
N ASN A 71 -15.91 -17.50 -15.25
CA ASN A 71 -16.37 -18.58 -16.13
C ASN A 71 -15.42 -18.68 -17.35
N PRO A 72 -14.53 -19.69 -17.43
CA PRO A 72 -13.45 -19.73 -18.40
C PRO A 72 -13.91 -19.93 -19.85
N MET A 73 -15.18 -20.21 -20.09
CA MET A 73 -15.65 -20.58 -21.43
C MET A 73 -16.15 -19.43 -22.30
N ASN A 74 -16.25 -18.19 -21.79
CA ASN A 74 -16.85 -17.09 -22.54
C ASN A 74 -16.06 -15.77 -22.52
N ILE A 75 -14.83 -15.78 -22.03
CA ILE A 75 -14.01 -14.57 -21.89
C ILE A 75 -13.14 -14.43 -23.13
N GLN A 76 -13.34 -13.38 -23.91
CA GLN A 76 -12.41 -13.01 -24.98
C GLN A 76 -11.05 -12.64 -24.34
N GLU A 77 -9.95 -12.97 -25.00
CA GLU A 77 -8.59 -12.72 -24.50
C GLU A 77 -8.36 -11.26 -24.04
N HIS A 78 -8.98 -10.34 -24.77
CA HIS A 78 -8.95 -8.92 -24.46
C HIS A 78 -9.62 -8.58 -23.10
N ASP A 79 -10.78 -9.17 -22.83
CA ASP A 79 -11.53 -8.92 -21.60
C ASP A 79 -10.77 -9.49 -20.38
N LEU A 80 -10.12 -10.65 -20.56
CA LEU A 80 -9.30 -11.25 -19.51
C LEU A 80 -8.11 -10.37 -19.11
N ARG A 81 -7.40 -9.79 -20.08
CA ARG A 81 -6.29 -8.86 -19.80
C ARG A 81 -6.74 -7.65 -18.99
N LEU A 82 -7.89 -7.10 -19.34
CA LEU A 82 -8.47 -5.94 -18.64
C LEU A 82 -8.95 -6.29 -17.25
N GLU A 83 -9.63 -7.40 -17.07
CA GLU A 83 -10.10 -7.86 -15.77
C GLU A 83 -8.93 -8.04 -14.78
N ILE A 84 -7.83 -8.57 -15.28
CA ILE A 84 -6.63 -8.72 -14.46
C ILE A 84 -5.99 -7.39 -14.11
N LEU A 85 -5.90 -6.48 -15.04
CA LEU A 85 -5.44 -5.13 -14.74
C LEU A 85 -6.29 -4.50 -13.64
N ASN A 86 -7.60 -4.63 -13.73
CA ASN A 86 -8.53 -4.14 -12.72
C ASN A 86 -8.27 -4.80 -11.36
N THR A 87 -8.16 -6.12 -11.32
CA THR A 87 -7.88 -6.86 -10.08
C THR A 87 -6.55 -6.45 -9.46
N LEU A 88 -5.50 -6.31 -10.26
CA LEU A 88 -4.17 -5.92 -9.79
C LEU A 88 -4.13 -4.51 -9.21
N LEU A 89 -4.94 -3.60 -9.75
CA LEU A 89 -4.98 -2.21 -9.31
C LEU A 89 -5.83 -2.01 -8.05
N THR A 90 -6.79 -2.90 -7.78
CA THR A 90 -7.77 -2.74 -6.71
C THR A 90 -7.61 -3.69 -5.53
N THR A 91 -6.78 -4.72 -5.64
CA THR A 91 -6.61 -5.72 -4.58
C THR A 91 -5.87 -5.13 -3.36
N PRO A 92 -6.41 -5.28 -2.14
CA PRO A 92 -5.76 -4.82 -0.92
C PRO A 92 -4.57 -5.69 -0.49
N HIS A 93 -3.69 -5.13 0.35
CA HIS A 93 -2.41 -5.70 0.81
C HIS A 93 -2.46 -7.03 1.61
N ARG A 94 -3.57 -7.75 1.71
CA ARG A 94 -3.74 -8.69 2.83
C ARG A 94 -3.90 -10.17 2.51
N GLN A 95 -4.06 -10.59 1.28
CA GLN A 95 -4.36 -12.01 1.00
C GLN A 95 -3.63 -12.52 -0.24
N LEU A 96 -2.44 -13.10 -0.03
CA LEU A 96 -1.69 -13.79 -1.09
C LEU A 96 -2.49 -14.90 -1.78
N GLU A 97 -3.37 -15.57 -1.04
CA GLU A 97 -4.20 -16.67 -1.55
C GLU A 97 -5.20 -16.19 -2.60
N THR A 98 -5.92 -15.11 -2.32
CA THR A 98 -6.91 -14.52 -3.25
C THR A 98 -6.22 -13.98 -4.51
N VAL A 99 -5.10 -13.31 -4.32
CA VAL A 99 -4.27 -12.79 -5.41
C VAL A 99 -3.73 -13.93 -6.30
N ALA A 100 -3.33 -15.04 -5.69
CA ALA A 100 -2.70 -16.16 -6.38
C ALA A 100 -3.58 -16.80 -7.45
N GLU A 101 -4.88 -16.88 -7.26
CA GLU A 101 -5.81 -17.50 -8.21
C GLU A 101 -5.92 -16.68 -9.49
N THR A 102 -6.09 -15.37 -9.37
CA THR A 102 -6.11 -14.46 -10.52
C THR A 102 -4.80 -14.52 -11.31
N HIS A 103 -3.66 -14.51 -10.62
CA HIS A 103 -2.35 -14.65 -11.28
C HIS A 103 -2.17 -16.01 -11.97
N LYS A 104 -2.71 -17.08 -11.40
CA LYS A 104 -2.64 -18.41 -11.99
C LYS A 104 -3.39 -18.44 -13.33
N LEU A 105 -4.62 -17.96 -13.34
CA LEU A 105 -5.46 -17.94 -14.54
C LEU A 105 -4.77 -17.25 -15.70
N ILE A 106 -4.28 -16.01 -15.51
CA ILE A 106 -3.63 -15.29 -16.62
C ILE A 106 -2.30 -15.90 -17.03
N SER A 107 -1.51 -16.42 -16.09
CA SER A 107 -0.24 -17.06 -16.43
C SER A 107 -0.41 -18.34 -17.25
N GLU A 108 -1.58 -18.97 -17.18
CA GLU A 108 -1.95 -20.17 -17.97
C GLU A 108 -2.53 -19.78 -19.33
N VAL A 109 -3.41 -18.77 -19.40
CA VAL A 109 -4.10 -18.34 -20.62
C VAL A 109 -3.21 -17.49 -21.53
N ASP A 110 -2.53 -16.49 -20.96
CA ASP A 110 -1.63 -15.60 -21.71
C ASP A 110 -0.29 -15.42 -20.99
N PRO A 111 0.59 -16.41 -21.04
CA PRO A 111 1.87 -16.33 -20.36
C PRO A 111 2.76 -15.19 -20.86
N ILE A 112 2.67 -14.81 -22.16
CA ILE A 112 3.52 -13.75 -22.72
C ILE A 112 3.12 -12.40 -22.11
N PHE A 113 1.85 -12.04 -22.19
CA PHE A 113 1.33 -10.83 -21.56
C PHE A 113 1.64 -10.82 -20.06
N TYR A 114 1.46 -11.94 -19.38
CA TYR A 114 1.77 -12.08 -17.96
C TYR A 114 3.23 -11.72 -17.61
N GLY A 115 4.18 -12.12 -18.46
CA GLY A 115 5.59 -11.78 -18.28
C GLY A 115 5.85 -10.28 -18.37
N HIS A 116 5.32 -9.62 -19.41
CA HIS A 116 5.44 -8.18 -19.59
C HIS A 116 4.73 -7.40 -18.49
N LEU A 117 3.51 -7.82 -18.11
CA LEU A 117 2.74 -7.25 -17.01
C LEU A 117 3.48 -7.33 -15.67
N ALA A 118 4.15 -8.44 -15.38
CA ALA A 118 4.92 -8.60 -14.15
C ALA A 118 6.04 -7.55 -14.03
N VAL A 119 6.75 -7.30 -15.13
CA VAL A 119 7.85 -6.33 -15.16
C VAL A 119 7.31 -4.90 -15.11
N TRP A 120 6.25 -4.62 -15.84
CA TRP A 120 5.56 -3.33 -15.81
C TRP A 120 5.05 -3.03 -14.39
N TYR A 121 4.40 -4.00 -13.75
CA TYR A 121 3.86 -3.85 -12.40
C TYR A 121 4.96 -3.69 -11.33
N ASP A 122 6.12 -4.30 -11.51
CA ASP A 122 7.25 -4.10 -10.60
C ASP A 122 7.69 -2.63 -10.52
N ARG A 123 7.55 -1.90 -11.64
CA ARG A 123 7.89 -0.47 -11.75
C ARG A 123 6.74 0.45 -11.31
N ASN A 124 5.52 0.14 -11.72
CA ASN A 124 4.36 1.02 -11.62
C ASN A 124 3.37 0.65 -10.50
N GLY A 125 3.35 -0.61 -10.08
CA GLY A 125 2.45 -1.09 -9.04
C GLY A 125 3.00 -0.91 -7.63
N ASP A 126 2.12 -0.72 -6.66
CA ASP A 126 2.52 -0.51 -5.27
C ASP A 126 2.25 -1.71 -4.36
N VAL A 127 1.33 -2.59 -4.75
CA VAL A 127 0.93 -3.71 -3.91
C VAL A 127 2.02 -4.78 -3.93
N ARG A 128 2.72 -4.89 -2.81
CA ARG A 128 3.85 -5.80 -2.62
C ARG A 128 3.48 -7.26 -2.87
N ASP A 129 2.29 -7.67 -2.47
CA ASP A 129 1.84 -9.05 -2.58
C ASP A 129 1.75 -9.50 -4.04
N HIS A 130 1.27 -8.65 -4.95
CA HIS A 130 1.32 -8.92 -6.38
C HIS A 130 2.75 -9.08 -6.92
N LYS A 131 3.69 -8.21 -6.50
CA LYS A 131 5.09 -8.32 -6.92
C LYS A 131 5.71 -9.66 -6.51
N GLU A 132 5.42 -10.13 -5.30
CA GLU A 132 5.90 -11.42 -4.79
C GLU A 132 5.31 -12.61 -5.57
N VAL A 133 3.99 -12.57 -5.89
CA VAL A 133 3.34 -13.63 -6.69
C VAL A 133 3.82 -13.61 -8.14
N PHE A 134 4.00 -12.44 -8.76
CA PHE A 134 4.60 -12.33 -10.09
C PHE A 134 5.97 -13.01 -10.13
N ILE A 135 6.86 -12.66 -9.21
CA ILE A 135 8.21 -13.24 -9.15
C ILE A 135 8.15 -14.76 -8.95
N ALA A 136 7.26 -15.26 -8.07
CA ALA A 136 7.10 -16.69 -7.86
C ALA A 136 6.69 -17.41 -9.15
N ASN A 137 5.68 -16.89 -9.86
CA ASN A 137 5.17 -17.49 -11.10
C ASN A 137 6.20 -17.39 -12.24
N LEU A 138 6.92 -16.26 -12.37
CA LEU A 138 7.99 -16.13 -13.36
C LEU A 138 9.11 -17.15 -13.11
N LEU A 139 9.53 -17.34 -11.86
CA LEU A 139 10.55 -18.33 -11.51
C LEU A 139 10.10 -19.77 -11.76
N ALA A 140 8.80 -20.06 -11.67
CA ALA A 140 8.21 -21.37 -11.93
C ALA A 140 7.85 -21.59 -13.40
N SER A 141 7.88 -20.55 -14.23
CA SER A 141 7.47 -20.59 -15.64
C SER A 141 8.33 -21.56 -16.47
N ARG A 142 7.71 -22.15 -17.50
CA ARG A 142 8.40 -22.96 -18.52
C ARG A 142 9.26 -22.11 -19.45
N LEU A 143 8.92 -20.82 -19.65
CA LEU A 143 9.64 -19.90 -20.50
C LEU A 143 10.96 -19.46 -19.85
N SER A 144 12.06 -19.55 -20.59
CA SER A 144 13.39 -19.18 -20.10
C SER A 144 13.51 -17.69 -19.81
N GLU A 145 12.86 -16.86 -20.63
CA GLU A 145 12.84 -15.41 -20.48
C GLU A 145 12.13 -14.99 -19.18
N HIS A 146 11.01 -15.64 -18.85
CA HIS A 146 10.30 -15.42 -17.58
C HIS A 146 11.18 -15.77 -16.38
N ARG A 147 11.87 -16.93 -16.42
CA ARG A 147 12.77 -17.33 -15.33
C ARG A 147 13.93 -16.34 -15.18
N SER A 148 14.42 -15.81 -16.31
CA SER A 148 15.45 -14.77 -16.31
C SER A 148 14.94 -13.48 -15.67
N ALA A 149 13.77 -13.01 -16.07
CA ALA A 149 13.13 -11.82 -15.51
C ALA A 149 12.85 -12.00 -14.01
N GLY A 150 12.22 -13.10 -13.61
CA GLY A 150 11.97 -13.44 -12.21
C GLY A 150 13.24 -13.51 -11.37
N PHE A 151 14.33 -14.00 -11.94
CA PHE A 151 15.65 -13.98 -11.29
C PHE A 151 16.13 -12.55 -11.01
N VAL A 152 16.09 -11.67 -12.02
CA VAL A 152 16.55 -10.28 -11.88
C VAL A 152 15.68 -9.52 -10.87
N MET A 153 14.35 -9.66 -10.97
CA MET A 153 13.41 -9.05 -10.04
C MET A 153 13.62 -9.53 -8.59
N LEU A 154 13.89 -10.83 -8.39
CA LEU A 154 14.19 -11.39 -7.06
C LEU A 154 15.40 -10.73 -6.41
N GLN A 155 16.44 -10.39 -7.19
CA GLN A 155 17.67 -9.77 -6.65
C GLN A 155 17.42 -8.41 -6.00
N ASN A 156 16.37 -7.71 -6.42
CA ASN A 156 16.01 -6.39 -5.92
C ASN A 156 15.17 -6.45 -4.62
N LEU A 157 14.60 -7.61 -4.29
CA LEU A 157 13.77 -7.75 -3.12
C LEU A 157 14.56 -7.75 -1.80
N PRO A 158 14.00 -7.21 -0.71
CA PRO A 158 14.57 -7.40 0.62
C PRO A 158 14.41 -8.86 1.10
N PRO A 159 15.27 -9.34 2.03
CA PRO A 159 15.29 -10.75 2.40
C PRO A 159 13.97 -11.34 2.89
N TYR A 160 13.16 -10.54 3.58
CA TYR A 160 11.88 -11.02 4.08
C TYR A 160 10.86 -11.28 2.95
N GLN A 161 10.90 -10.49 1.86
CA GLN A 161 10.07 -10.72 0.68
C GLN A 161 10.54 -11.95 -0.10
N VAL A 162 11.86 -12.14 -0.24
CA VAL A 162 12.39 -13.37 -0.84
C VAL A 162 11.96 -14.61 -0.05
N ALA A 163 11.94 -14.52 1.29
CA ALA A 163 11.45 -15.61 2.12
C ALA A 163 9.96 -15.89 1.86
N ARG A 164 9.12 -14.86 1.75
CA ARG A 164 7.70 -15.01 1.41
C ARG A 164 7.48 -15.61 0.01
N VAL A 165 8.26 -15.19 -0.99
CA VAL A 165 8.24 -15.81 -2.33
C VAL A 165 8.56 -17.30 -2.25
N VAL A 166 9.60 -17.69 -1.52
CA VAL A 166 9.99 -19.09 -1.34
C VAL A 166 8.90 -19.90 -0.62
N ASP A 167 8.32 -19.34 0.44
CA ASP A 167 7.28 -20.01 1.21
C ASP A 167 5.99 -20.17 0.39
N PHE A 168 5.59 -19.12 -0.35
CA PHE A 168 4.48 -19.16 -1.29
C PHE A 168 4.67 -20.27 -2.36
N MET A 169 5.84 -20.33 -2.98
CA MET A 169 6.14 -21.36 -3.97
C MET A 169 6.05 -22.76 -3.37
N LYS A 170 6.53 -22.99 -2.15
CA LYS A 170 6.44 -24.27 -1.45
C LYS A 170 5.00 -24.67 -1.16
N GLN A 171 4.18 -23.72 -0.71
CA GLN A 171 2.78 -23.97 -0.35
C GLN A 171 1.89 -24.24 -1.56
N LYS A 172 2.05 -23.45 -2.64
CA LYS A 172 1.17 -23.52 -3.81
C LYS A 172 1.68 -24.48 -4.89
N LEU A 173 3.00 -24.64 -5.06
CA LEU A 173 3.57 -25.48 -6.11
C LEU A 173 4.06 -26.85 -5.59
N GLY A 174 3.99 -27.10 -4.29
CA GLY A 174 4.42 -28.34 -3.64
C GLY A 174 5.91 -28.67 -3.78
N LYS A 175 6.58 -28.14 -4.79
CA LYS A 175 8.02 -28.29 -5.05
C LYS A 175 8.64 -26.95 -5.41
N LEU A 176 9.80 -26.69 -4.84
CA LEU A 176 10.61 -25.56 -5.26
C LEU A 176 11.51 -25.97 -6.44
N PRO A 177 11.39 -25.35 -7.63
CA PRO A 177 12.24 -25.64 -8.77
C PRO A 177 13.74 -25.46 -8.42
N ARG A 178 14.62 -26.28 -9.02
CA ARG A 178 16.08 -26.14 -8.84
C ARG A 178 16.57 -24.77 -9.25
N SER A 179 15.99 -24.20 -10.32
CA SER A 179 16.28 -22.84 -10.79
C SER A 179 16.03 -21.79 -9.71
N THR A 180 14.92 -21.88 -8.98
CA THR A 180 14.58 -20.98 -7.87
C THR A 180 15.57 -21.11 -6.72
N ARG A 181 15.92 -22.36 -6.34
CA ARG A 181 16.93 -22.59 -5.31
C ARG A 181 18.25 -21.94 -5.70
N THR A 182 18.67 -22.09 -6.98
CA THR A 182 19.90 -21.47 -7.51
C THR A 182 19.78 -19.95 -7.49
N ALA A 183 18.62 -19.38 -7.85
CA ALA A 183 18.39 -17.93 -7.82
C ALA A 183 18.53 -17.38 -6.39
N VAL A 184 17.93 -18.03 -5.40
CA VAL A 184 18.06 -17.64 -4.00
C VAL A 184 19.48 -17.87 -3.46
N GLN A 185 20.15 -18.94 -3.86
CA GLN A 185 21.55 -19.16 -3.50
C GLN A 185 22.42 -18.02 -4.02
N GLN A 186 22.25 -17.61 -5.28
CA GLN A 186 22.99 -16.49 -5.87
C GLN A 186 22.64 -15.17 -5.16
N TYR A 187 21.36 -14.92 -4.87
CA TYR A 187 20.90 -13.79 -4.07
C TYR A 187 21.67 -13.68 -2.73
N LEU A 188 21.83 -14.79 -2.02
CA LEU A 188 22.55 -14.84 -0.76
C LEU A 188 24.07 -14.64 -0.96
N ARG A 189 24.66 -15.24 -2.02
CA ARG A 189 26.08 -15.10 -2.34
C ARG A 189 26.47 -13.68 -2.72
N ILE A 190 25.65 -13.00 -3.53
CA ILE A 190 25.88 -11.58 -3.87
C ILE A 190 25.91 -10.72 -2.61
N ARG A 191 25.03 -10.98 -1.65
CA ARG A 191 25.03 -10.26 -0.36
C ARG A 191 26.21 -10.62 0.52
N GLU A 192 26.59 -11.90 0.59
CA GLU A 192 27.79 -12.34 1.33
C GLU A 192 29.07 -11.71 0.77
N ALA A 193 29.16 -11.53 -0.55
CA ALA A 193 30.30 -10.89 -1.21
C ALA A 193 30.44 -9.40 -0.82
N ASN A 194 29.37 -8.76 -0.34
CA ASN A 194 29.39 -7.40 0.17
C ASN A 194 29.06 -7.38 1.67
N PRO A 195 30.07 -7.40 2.56
CA PRO A 195 29.87 -7.45 4.01
C PRO A 195 28.94 -6.36 4.56
N ALA A 196 29.05 -5.13 4.05
CA ALA A 196 28.23 -4.02 4.50
C ALA A 196 26.74 -4.20 4.11
N GLN A 197 26.47 -4.70 2.91
CA GLN A 197 25.12 -5.02 2.44
C GLN A 197 24.55 -6.21 3.21
N PHE A 198 25.34 -7.24 3.43
CA PHE A 198 24.97 -8.43 4.21
C PHE A 198 24.58 -8.06 5.63
N ASP A 199 25.40 -7.26 6.31
CA ASP A 199 25.18 -6.85 7.69
C ASP A 199 23.90 -6.02 7.83
N ARG A 200 23.68 -5.05 6.93
CA ARG A 200 22.43 -4.26 6.90
C ARG A 200 21.20 -5.12 6.67
N ALA A 201 21.25 -6.05 5.72
CA ALA A 201 20.18 -6.99 5.45
C ALA A 201 19.88 -7.88 6.67
N THR A 202 20.94 -8.37 7.33
CA THR A 202 20.84 -9.20 8.53
C THR A 202 20.26 -8.44 9.72
N LEU A 203 20.63 -7.18 9.94
CA LEU A 203 20.04 -6.38 11.02
C LEU A 203 18.53 -6.20 10.82
N ARG A 204 18.09 -5.92 9.60
CA ARG A 204 16.68 -5.65 9.28
C ARG A 204 15.82 -6.90 9.21
N ALA A 205 16.38 -8.03 8.77
CA ALA A 205 15.63 -9.24 8.43
C ALA A 205 16.33 -10.54 8.88
N ARG A 206 16.87 -10.59 10.11
CA ARG A 206 17.64 -11.73 10.62
C ARG A 206 16.88 -13.07 10.53
N LYS A 207 15.58 -13.08 10.90
CA LYS A 207 14.75 -14.29 10.85
C LYS A 207 14.62 -14.80 9.42
N ALA A 208 14.32 -13.92 8.47
CA ALA A 208 14.18 -14.26 7.05
C ALA A 208 15.49 -14.76 6.46
N MET A 209 16.63 -14.10 6.76
CA MET A 209 17.94 -14.56 6.31
C MET A 209 18.25 -15.98 6.83
N LYS A 210 18.04 -16.25 8.12
CA LYS A 210 18.20 -17.61 8.68
C LYS A 210 17.30 -18.62 7.99
N HIS A 211 16.03 -18.26 7.77
CA HIS A 211 15.03 -19.09 7.12
C HIS A 211 15.47 -19.48 5.70
N LEU A 212 15.94 -18.52 4.89
CA LEU A 212 16.40 -18.79 3.53
C LEU A 212 17.54 -19.82 3.49
N TYR A 213 18.56 -19.68 4.36
CA TYR A 213 19.64 -20.66 4.44
C TYR A 213 19.15 -22.04 4.87
N ALA A 214 18.36 -22.08 5.95
CA ALA A 214 17.88 -23.32 6.54
C ALA A 214 16.88 -24.06 5.65
N SER A 215 15.84 -23.34 5.16
CA SER A 215 14.75 -23.95 4.41
C SER A 215 15.12 -24.45 3.03
N LEU A 216 16.23 -23.95 2.46
CA LEU A 216 16.77 -24.33 1.16
C LEU A 216 18.05 -25.16 1.26
N HIS A 217 18.49 -25.51 2.48
CA HIS A 217 19.74 -26.23 2.74
C HIS A 217 20.94 -25.60 2.02
N ILE A 218 21.06 -24.26 2.10
CA ILE A 218 22.18 -23.52 1.54
C ILE A 218 23.24 -23.36 2.63
N LYS A 219 24.46 -23.84 2.38
CA LYS A 219 25.56 -23.69 3.33
C LYS A 219 25.96 -22.20 3.43
N PRO A 220 25.88 -21.55 4.61
CA PRO A 220 26.31 -20.17 4.78
C PRO A 220 27.82 -20.04 4.66
N GLY A 221 28.30 -18.90 4.16
CA GLY A 221 29.69 -18.52 4.24
C GLY A 221 30.13 -18.23 5.68
N THR A 222 31.46 -18.07 5.90
CA THR A 222 32.04 -17.93 7.26
C THR A 222 31.40 -16.79 8.06
N ARG A 223 31.29 -15.58 7.46
CA ARG A 223 30.68 -14.41 8.10
C ARG A 223 29.20 -14.65 8.40
N ALA A 224 28.44 -15.16 7.43
CA ALA A 224 27.02 -15.46 7.59
C ALA A 224 26.79 -16.50 8.70
N ASN A 225 27.61 -17.54 8.75
CA ASN A 225 27.52 -18.56 9.78
C ASN A 225 27.80 -17.98 11.19
N ALA A 226 28.85 -17.17 11.32
CA ALA A 226 29.22 -16.52 12.58
C ALA A 226 28.11 -15.60 13.10
N ILE A 227 27.52 -14.78 12.22
CA ILE A 227 26.49 -13.80 12.60
C ILE A 227 25.14 -14.49 12.85
N LEU A 228 24.68 -15.33 11.92
CA LEU A 228 23.30 -15.86 11.95
C LEU A 228 23.16 -17.08 12.84
N PHE A 229 24.12 -17.99 12.87
CA PHE A 229 23.96 -19.30 13.49
C PHE A 229 24.79 -19.49 14.77
N ARG A 230 26.04 -19.01 14.79
CA ARG A 230 26.93 -19.15 15.95
C ARG A 230 26.80 -18.04 17.00
N ASN A 231 26.11 -16.96 16.67
CA ASN A 231 25.99 -15.76 17.51
C ASN A 231 27.34 -15.16 17.95
N GLN A 232 28.37 -15.34 17.16
CA GLN A 232 29.72 -14.83 17.34
C GLN A 232 30.07 -13.89 16.17
N PRO A 233 29.42 -12.70 16.11
CA PRO A 233 29.64 -11.79 15.00
C PRO A 233 31.07 -11.26 15.00
N PRO A 234 31.71 -11.14 13.82
CA PRO A 234 33.00 -10.49 13.69
C PRO A 234 33.00 -9.06 14.22
N ALA A 235 34.13 -8.58 14.73
CA ALA A 235 34.24 -7.26 15.36
C ALA A 235 33.91 -6.09 14.41
N ASP A 236 34.12 -6.27 13.12
CA ASP A 236 33.80 -5.32 12.04
C ASP A 236 32.34 -5.36 11.58
N SER A 237 31.51 -6.25 12.18
CA SER A 237 30.13 -6.42 11.76
C SER A 237 29.16 -5.50 12.51
N LEU A 238 28.08 -5.07 11.82
CA LEU A 238 27.00 -4.31 12.46
C LEU A 238 26.30 -5.10 13.57
N ALA A 239 26.28 -6.42 13.51
CA ALA A 239 25.75 -7.26 14.57
C ALA A 239 26.63 -7.19 15.85
N PHE A 240 27.94 -7.02 15.71
CA PHE A 240 28.85 -6.77 16.83
C PHE A 240 28.64 -5.36 17.40
N VAL A 241 28.53 -4.36 16.53
CA VAL A 241 28.21 -2.98 16.94
C VAL A 241 26.90 -2.92 17.73
N LEU A 242 25.87 -3.65 17.30
CA LEU A 242 24.60 -3.72 18.03
C LEU A 242 24.76 -4.33 19.44
N LYS A 243 25.62 -5.36 19.58
CA LYS A 243 25.93 -5.92 20.89
C LYS A 243 26.71 -4.94 21.78
N ARG A 244 27.57 -4.12 21.20
CA ARG A 244 28.26 -3.04 21.93
C ARG A 244 27.29 -1.95 22.34
N LEU A 245 26.36 -1.53 21.44
CA LEU A 245 25.32 -0.56 21.74
C LEU A 245 24.49 -0.97 22.97
N ALA A 246 24.12 -2.26 23.06
CA ALA A 246 23.38 -2.79 24.21
C ALA A 246 24.15 -2.79 25.53
N LYS A 247 25.47 -2.67 25.49
CA LYS A 247 26.37 -2.63 26.64
C LYS A 247 26.90 -1.23 26.94
N ALA A 248 26.67 -0.26 26.04
CA ALA A 248 27.16 1.10 26.20
C ALA A 248 26.47 1.77 27.42
N GLU A 249 27.27 2.33 28.30
CA GLU A 249 26.80 2.89 29.58
C GLU A 249 26.34 4.34 29.45
N THR A 250 26.91 5.09 28.49
CA THR A 250 26.63 6.51 28.35
C THR A 250 25.74 6.81 27.12
N PRO A 251 24.77 7.75 27.27
CA PRO A 251 23.93 8.19 26.12
C PRO A 251 24.77 8.74 24.96
N LEU A 252 25.90 9.38 25.23
CA LEU A 252 26.77 9.94 24.22
C LEU A 252 27.46 8.86 23.38
N GLU A 253 27.92 7.78 24.02
CA GLU A 253 28.50 6.63 23.31
C GLU A 253 27.43 5.94 22.45
N GLN A 254 26.24 5.74 23.00
CA GLN A 254 25.11 5.18 22.25
C GLN A 254 24.78 6.02 21.02
N ALA A 255 24.65 7.34 21.16
CA ALA A 255 24.37 8.27 20.07
C ALA A 255 25.46 8.25 19.01
N ARG A 256 26.75 8.23 19.40
CA ARG A 256 27.88 8.12 18.46
C ARG A 256 27.80 6.85 17.62
N MET A 257 27.55 5.70 18.25
CA MET A 257 27.43 4.43 17.52
C MET A 257 26.26 4.43 16.55
N ILE A 258 25.10 4.97 16.94
CA ILE A 258 23.92 5.05 16.07
C ILE A 258 24.22 5.85 14.80
N VAL A 259 24.81 7.04 14.95
CA VAL A 259 25.10 7.95 13.83
C VAL A 259 26.24 7.42 12.95
N GLU A 260 27.32 6.94 13.57
CA GLU A 260 28.51 6.44 12.86
C GLU A 260 28.16 5.24 11.99
N TYR A 261 27.46 4.25 12.54
CA TYR A 261 27.12 3.02 11.85
C TYR A 261 25.78 3.05 11.14
N LYS A 262 25.01 4.16 11.23
CA LYS A 262 23.66 4.33 10.67
C LYS A 262 22.75 3.17 11.04
N LEU A 263 22.69 2.85 12.31
CA LEU A 263 21.89 1.73 12.81
C LEU A 263 20.40 2.00 12.57
N PRO A 264 19.62 1.02 12.05
CA PRO A 264 18.19 1.19 11.82
C PRO A 264 17.44 1.43 13.13
N TYR A 265 16.50 2.37 13.14
CA TYR A 265 15.72 2.75 14.32
C TYR A 265 15.13 1.56 15.06
N THR A 266 14.39 0.71 14.35
CA THR A 266 13.69 -0.44 14.95
C THR A 266 14.64 -1.44 15.61
N THR A 267 15.87 -1.55 15.10
CA THR A 267 16.88 -2.45 15.65
C THR A 267 17.63 -1.81 16.82
N ALA A 268 18.00 -0.54 16.67
CA ALA A 268 18.75 0.19 17.70
C ALA A 268 17.90 0.43 18.95
N ILE A 269 16.64 0.83 18.80
CA ILE A 269 15.71 1.06 19.92
C ILE A 269 15.49 -0.21 20.75
N GLY A 270 15.50 -1.39 20.14
CA GLY A 270 15.40 -2.67 20.84
C GLY A 270 16.66 -3.09 21.61
N ALA A 271 17.80 -2.45 21.33
CA ALA A 271 19.05 -2.69 22.03
C ALA A 271 19.30 -1.71 23.19
N ILE A 272 18.57 -0.58 23.23
CA ILE A 272 18.73 0.49 24.23
C ILE A 272 17.78 0.24 25.39
N LYS A 273 18.33 0.25 26.60
CA LYS A 273 17.53 0.05 27.83
C LYS A 273 16.76 1.31 28.23
N GLN A 274 17.39 2.47 28.11
CA GLN A 274 16.81 3.75 28.48
C GLN A 274 16.99 4.75 27.34
N LEU A 275 15.87 5.29 26.87
CA LEU A 275 15.86 6.27 25.80
C LEU A 275 16.05 7.67 26.39
N THR A 276 17.15 8.32 26.03
CA THR A 276 17.44 9.70 26.41
C THR A 276 17.23 10.64 25.21
N PRO A 277 17.02 11.96 25.42
CA PRO A 277 16.90 12.93 24.31
C PRO A 277 18.10 12.87 23.35
N THR A 278 19.31 12.74 23.86
CA THR A 278 20.53 12.56 23.05
C THR A 278 20.45 11.38 22.10
N VAL A 279 19.99 10.25 22.60
CA VAL A 279 19.87 9.02 21.81
C VAL A 279 18.71 9.15 20.82
N LEU A 280 17.61 9.80 21.21
CA LEU A 280 16.46 10.04 20.34
C LEU A 280 16.82 10.89 19.12
N VAL A 281 17.57 11.99 19.31
CA VAL A 281 18.10 12.83 18.21
C VAL A 281 18.97 11.99 17.27
N ALA A 282 19.87 11.18 17.80
CA ALA A 282 20.75 10.34 16.99
C ALA A 282 19.97 9.29 16.17
N LEU A 283 18.91 8.72 16.76
CA LEU A 283 18.02 7.79 16.07
C LEU A 283 17.28 8.48 14.91
N ILE A 284 16.70 9.66 15.14
CA ILE A 284 15.96 10.41 14.11
C ILE A 284 16.91 10.85 12.99
N ASP A 285 18.12 11.31 13.32
CA ASP A 285 19.12 11.67 12.30
C ASP A 285 19.49 10.47 11.41
N ALA A 286 19.61 9.29 11.97
CA ALA A 286 19.93 8.07 11.24
C ALA A 286 18.77 7.53 10.38
N MET A 287 17.52 7.92 10.66
CA MET A 287 16.33 7.50 9.92
C MET A 287 16.30 8.07 8.49
N THR A 288 15.78 7.26 7.56
CA THR A 288 15.35 7.75 6.25
C THR A 288 14.03 8.53 6.40
N PRO A 289 13.66 9.41 5.45
CA PRO A 289 12.36 10.08 5.44
C PRO A 289 11.18 9.12 5.60
N GLN A 290 11.17 7.99 4.87
CA GLN A 290 10.13 6.98 4.99
C GLN A 290 10.09 6.32 6.38
N GLU A 291 11.26 6.07 7.00
CA GLU A 291 11.30 5.52 8.35
C GLU A 291 10.74 6.50 9.39
N VAL A 292 10.94 7.81 9.22
CA VAL A 292 10.33 8.84 10.07
C VAL A 292 8.82 8.80 9.95
N ILE A 293 8.26 8.82 8.74
CA ILE A 293 6.81 8.72 8.49
C ILE A 293 6.24 7.45 9.14
N ASN A 294 6.85 6.29 8.91
CA ASN A 294 6.38 5.01 9.45
C ASN A 294 6.41 4.93 10.99
N ASN A 295 7.24 5.72 11.66
CA ASN A 295 7.42 5.69 13.10
C ASN A 295 6.96 6.97 13.80
N LEU A 296 6.28 7.89 13.09
CA LEU A 296 5.92 9.21 13.60
C LEU A 296 5.12 9.12 14.91
N LYS A 297 4.12 8.25 14.97
CA LYS A 297 3.35 7.98 16.20
C LYS A 297 4.22 7.46 17.33
N SER A 298 5.16 6.57 17.04
CA SER A 298 6.10 6.07 18.06
C SER A 298 7.06 7.15 18.58
N LEU A 299 7.47 8.06 17.68
CA LEU A 299 8.30 9.21 18.05
C LEU A 299 7.53 10.20 18.91
N GLN A 300 6.29 10.49 18.56
CA GLN A 300 5.40 11.36 19.33
C GLN A 300 5.17 10.83 20.75
N VAL A 301 4.78 9.56 20.89
CA VAL A 301 4.59 8.92 22.22
C VAL A 301 5.86 8.98 23.08
N ARG A 302 7.02 9.11 22.45
CA ARG A 302 8.33 9.21 23.14
C ARG A 302 8.77 10.64 23.39
N GLY A 303 7.88 11.63 23.20
CA GLY A 303 8.16 13.03 23.47
C GLY A 303 9.03 13.71 22.41
N ALA A 304 9.16 13.13 21.20
CA ALA A 304 9.98 13.74 20.15
C ALA A 304 9.41 15.08 19.65
N MET A 305 8.09 15.30 19.78
CA MET A 305 7.42 16.53 19.37
C MET A 305 7.43 17.61 20.46
N ASP A 306 7.76 17.26 21.72
CA ASP A 306 7.78 18.19 22.84
C ASP A 306 9.03 19.06 22.84
N ASN A 307 10.09 18.63 22.14
CA ASN A 307 11.33 19.35 22.02
C ASN A 307 11.42 20.05 20.66
N PRO A 308 11.52 21.40 20.59
CA PRO A 308 11.54 22.14 19.34
C PRO A 308 12.66 21.73 18.37
N ASP A 309 13.86 21.42 18.87
CA ASP A 309 14.99 21.02 18.03
C ASP A 309 14.78 19.61 17.41
N VAL A 310 14.18 18.71 18.19
CA VAL A 310 13.83 17.36 17.71
C VAL A 310 12.71 17.45 16.67
N LYS A 311 11.69 18.28 16.94
CA LYS A 311 10.62 18.57 15.98
C LYS A 311 11.18 19.13 14.68
N ALA A 312 12.06 20.14 14.72
CA ALA A 312 12.69 20.70 13.53
C ALA A 312 13.47 19.65 12.71
N LEU A 313 14.09 18.67 13.36
CA LEU A 313 14.77 17.58 12.68
C LEU A 313 13.77 16.64 11.99
N ILE A 314 12.64 16.34 12.63
CA ILE A 314 11.54 15.57 12.02
C ILE A 314 10.98 16.32 10.81
N ASP A 315 10.70 17.61 10.96
CA ASP A 315 10.18 18.47 9.90
C ASP A 315 11.11 18.50 8.67
N ALA A 316 12.41 18.64 8.89
CA ALA A 316 13.40 18.57 7.80
C ALA A 316 13.41 17.20 7.09
N LYS A 317 13.13 16.10 7.81
CA LYS A 317 12.98 14.76 7.21
C LYS A 317 11.68 14.65 6.41
N LEU A 318 10.58 15.24 6.88
CA LEU A 318 9.31 15.28 6.16
C LEU A 318 9.43 16.13 4.87
N GLU A 319 10.10 17.27 4.92
CA GLU A 319 10.40 18.07 3.72
C GLU A 319 11.22 17.26 2.70
N ALA A 320 12.25 16.56 3.16
CA ALA A 320 13.04 15.68 2.30
C ALA A 320 12.22 14.50 1.74
N ALA A 321 11.14 14.10 2.41
CA ALA A 321 10.25 13.04 1.94
C ALA A 321 9.49 13.44 0.68
N ALA A 322 9.12 14.70 0.51
CA ALA A 322 8.41 15.20 -0.66
C ALA A 322 9.22 14.97 -1.96
N SER A 323 10.54 15.10 -1.91
CA SER A 323 11.44 14.92 -3.06
C SER A 323 12.01 13.51 -3.22
N ASN A 324 11.68 12.57 -2.34
CA ASN A 324 12.29 11.24 -2.30
C ASN A 324 11.40 10.18 -2.97
N ASP A 325 11.87 9.59 -4.08
CA ASP A 325 11.14 8.59 -4.87
C ASP A 325 10.83 7.29 -4.11
N ARG A 326 11.44 7.07 -2.96
CA ARG A 326 11.23 5.88 -2.12
C ARG A 326 10.15 6.08 -1.06
N VAL A 327 9.52 7.24 -1.03
CA VAL A 327 8.42 7.53 -0.10
C VAL A 327 7.10 7.19 -0.75
N ALA A 328 6.31 6.36 -0.07
CA ALA A 328 4.99 6.00 -0.54
C ALA A 328 3.95 7.04 -0.08
N ALA A 329 3.22 7.64 -1.02
CA ALA A 329 2.17 8.63 -0.77
C ALA A 329 1.20 8.17 0.32
N MET A 330 0.71 6.94 0.20
CA MET A 330 -0.29 6.39 1.12
C MET A 330 0.24 6.15 2.54
N LYS A 331 1.57 5.99 2.72
CA LYS A 331 2.14 5.92 4.07
C LYS A 331 2.15 7.30 4.74
N ALA A 332 2.31 8.37 3.97
CA ALA A 332 2.15 9.73 4.48
C ALA A 332 0.69 9.99 4.89
N THR A 333 -0.27 9.64 4.04
CA THR A 333 -1.72 9.73 4.38
C THR A 333 -2.07 8.93 5.63
N SER A 334 -1.59 7.67 5.75
CA SER A 334 -1.84 6.86 6.96
C SER A 334 -1.26 7.47 8.23
N ALA A 335 -0.19 8.24 8.11
CA ALA A 335 0.40 8.92 9.26
C ALA A 335 -0.48 10.10 9.72
N ILE A 336 -1.20 10.75 8.78
CA ILE A 336 -2.18 11.80 9.07
C ILE A 336 -3.37 11.24 9.86
N ASP A 337 -3.87 10.07 9.48
CA ASP A 337 -4.99 9.39 10.17
C ASP A 337 -4.66 8.99 11.61
N ALA A 338 -3.37 9.02 12.00
CA ALA A 338 -2.95 8.83 13.38
C ALA A 338 -3.34 10.07 14.20
N LYS A 339 -4.30 9.93 15.11
CA LYS A 339 -4.79 11.00 16.00
C LYS A 339 -3.64 11.70 16.73
N ASP A 340 -3.82 13.00 16.95
CA ASP A 340 -2.98 13.88 17.80
C ASP A 340 -1.72 14.50 17.14
N LEU A 341 -1.64 14.60 15.82
CA LEU A 341 -0.62 15.41 15.15
C LEU A 341 -1.01 16.90 15.16
N ASP A 342 -0.02 17.77 15.29
CA ASP A 342 -0.23 19.20 15.12
C ASP A 342 -0.51 19.57 13.65
N ALA A 343 -1.24 20.67 13.43
CA ALA A 343 -1.68 21.10 12.10
C ALA A 343 -0.52 21.32 11.11
N GLU A 344 0.65 21.73 11.58
CA GLU A 344 1.83 21.93 10.74
C GLU A 344 2.40 20.61 10.22
N THR A 345 2.50 19.61 11.09
CA THR A 345 2.94 18.25 10.71
C THR A 345 1.94 17.60 9.73
N VAL A 346 0.64 17.78 9.95
CA VAL A 346 -0.41 17.33 9.03
C VAL A 346 -0.24 17.98 7.65
N ALA A 347 -0.09 19.31 7.57
CA ALA A 347 0.10 20.01 6.31
C ALA A 347 1.37 19.54 5.55
N ARG A 348 2.45 19.24 6.26
CA ARG A 348 3.67 18.68 5.65
C ARG A 348 3.45 17.28 5.08
N LEU A 349 2.74 16.41 5.79
CA LEU A 349 2.40 15.06 5.32
C LEU A 349 1.46 15.12 4.11
N GLU A 350 0.51 16.05 4.07
CA GLU A 350 -0.35 16.31 2.91
C GLU A 350 0.49 16.76 1.70
N ALA A 351 1.42 17.68 1.89
CA ALA A 351 2.32 18.13 0.83
C ALA A 351 3.17 16.96 0.28
N VAL A 352 3.69 16.08 1.17
CA VAL A 352 4.39 14.85 0.76
C VAL A 352 3.48 13.94 -0.07
N THR A 353 2.26 13.71 0.42
CA THR A 353 1.27 12.86 -0.27
C THR A 353 0.99 13.39 -1.67
N ASN A 354 0.65 14.66 -1.78
CA ASN A 354 0.31 15.31 -3.05
C ASN A 354 1.48 15.28 -4.05
N GLN A 355 2.69 15.53 -3.58
CA GLN A 355 3.85 15.51 -4.47
C GLN A 355 4.19 14.09 -4.95
N GLN A 356 4.06 13.08 -4.10
CA GLN A 356 4.25 11.69 -4.51
C GLN A 356 3.16 11.21 -5.48
N ILE A 357 1.93 11.68 -5.34
CA ILE A 357 0.83 11.39 -6.28
C ILE A 357 1.11 12.03 -7.65
N LYS A 358 1.50 13.31 -7.70
CA LYS A 358 1.83 14.03 -8.94
C LYS A 358 2.92 13.34 -9.78
N ARG A 359 3.80 12.57 -9.15
CA ARG A 359 4.86 11.80 -9.82
C ARG A 359 4.38 10.54 -10.52
N ARG A 360 3.18 10.05 -10.23
CA ARG A 360 2.64 8.80 -10.80
C ARG A 360 2.06 8.94 -12.19
N GLY A 361 1.77 10.15 -12.61
CA GLY A 361 1.21 10.47 -13.92
C GLY A 361 0.38 11.75 -13.87
N GLN A 362 0.04 12.24 -15.04
CA GLN A 362 -0.83 13.39 -15.23
C GLN A 362 -2.04 12.95 -16.07
N ILE A 363 -3.22 13.38 -15.66
CA ILE A 363 -4.45 13.14 -16.41
C ILE A 363 -4.68 14.33 -17.33
N SER A 364 -4.52 14.12 -18.64
CA SER A 364 -4.75 15.15 -19.67
C SER A 364 -6.19 15.17 -20.19
N ARG A 365 -7.02 14.23 -19.75
CA ARG A 365 -8.41 14.06 -20.17
C ARG A 365 -9.35 14.80 -19.26
N SER A 366 -10.28 15.57 -19.85
CA SER A 366 -11.36 16.18 -19.07
C SER A 366 -12.24 15.09 -18.44
N THR A 367 -12.52 15.22 -17.14
CA THR A 367 -13.08 14.13 -16.33
C THR A 367 -14.37 14.59 -15.61
N GLY A 368 -15.41 13.76 -15.73
CA GLY A 368 -16.62 13.84 -14.92
C GLY A 368 -16.57 12.77 -13.82
N LEU A 369 -16.42 13.17 -12.55
CA LEU A 369 -16.47 12.27 -11.39
C LEU A 369 -17.88 12.31 -10.80
N LEU A 370 -18.58 11.20 -10.89
CA LEU A 370 -19.97 11.04 -10.42
C LEU A 370 -19.97 10.15 -9.17
N VAL A 371 -20.46 10.67 -8.05
CA VAL A 371 -20.40 10.01 -6.75
C VAL A 371 -21.82 9.72 -6.25
N ASP A 372 -22.13 8.47 -6.10
CA ASP A 372 -23.41 8.00 -5.58
C ASP A 372 -23.53 8.36 -4.09
N LYS A 373 -24.62 9.06 -3.75
CA LYS A 373 -25.00 9.38 -2.37
C LYS A 373 -26.34 8.78 -1.97
N SER A 374 -26.87 7.82 -2.72
CA SER A 374 -28.09 7.11 -2.36
C SER A 374 -27.98 6.41 -0.99
N GLY A 375 -29.09 5.96 -0.43
CA GLY A 375 -29.21 5.62 1.00
C GLY A 375 -28.17 4.64 1.56
N SER A 376 -27.64 3.71 0.75
CA SER A 376 -26.59 2.73 1.14
C SER A 376 -25.15 3.23 0.90
N MET A 377 -24.95 4.40 0.28
CA MET A 377 -23.68 4.80 -0.35
C MET A 377 -22.75 5.67 0.53
N THR A 378 -22.78 5.53 1.86
CA THR A 378 -21.82 6.25 2.74
C THR A 378 -20.36 5.97 2.33
N GLN A 379 -20.05 4.72 1.93
CA GLN A 379 -18.71 4.36 1.48
C GLN A 379 -18.35 5.01 0.12
N ALA A 380 -19.32 5.15 -0.79
CA ALA A 380 -19.10 5.80 -2.08
C ALA A 380 -18.75 7.28 -1.90
N ILE A 381 -19.39 7.97 -0.98
CA ILE A 381 -19.06 9.37 -0.64
C ILE A 381 -17.61 9.49 -0.17
N GLU A 382 -17.14 8.58 0.68
CA GLU A 382 -15.77 8.59 1.20
C GLU A 382 -14.74 8.28 0.10
N VAL A 383 -15.02 7.30 -0.76
CA VAL A 383 -14.20 7.00 -1.94
C VAL A 383 -14.20 8.17 -2.90
N GLY A 384 -15.36 8.78 -3.14
CA GLY A 384 -15.53 9.93 -4.04
C GLY A 384 -14.69 11.14 -3.63
N LYS A 385 -14.70 11.50 -2.34
CA LYS A 385 -13.84 12.57 -1.79
C LYS A 385 -12.35 12.34 -2.09
N ARG A 386 -11.89 11.12 -1.79
CA ARG A 386 -10.49 10.74 -1.97
C ARG A 386 -10.10 10.68 -3.45
N LEU A 387 -10.98 10.18 -4.32
CA LEU A 387 -10.76 10.20 -5.76
C LEU A 387 -10.76 11.62 -6.33
N ALA A 388 -11.67 12.48 -5.87
CA ALA A 388 -11.69 13.89 -6.28
C ALA A 388 -10.37 14.59 -5.95
N ALA A 389 -9.85 14.40 -4.73
CA ALA A 389 -8.55 14.92 -4.32
C ALA A 389 -7.39 14.34 -5.16
N LEU A 390 -7.37 13.03 -5.36
CA LEU A 390 -6.35 12.35 -6.15
C LEU A 390 -6.32 12.85 -7.60
N VAL A 391 -7.47 12.86 -8.25
CA VAL A 391 -7.60 13.31 -9.64
C VAL A 391 -7.29 14.79 -9.76
N SER A 392 -7.82 15.64 -8.86
CA SER A 392 -7.56 17.07 -8.80
C SER A 392 -6.06 17.39 -8.69
N GLY A 393 -5.32 16.58 -7.91
CA GLY A 393 -3.88 16.74 -7.73
C GLY A 393 -3.02 16.44 -8.97
N VAL A 394 -3.55 15.70 -9.95
CA VAL A 394 -2.80 15.21 -11.13
C VAL A 394 -3.42 15.57 -12.48
N ILE A 395 -4.61 16.17 -12.50
CA ILE A 395 -5.30 16.54 -13.75
C ILE A 395 -4.80 17.88 -14.27
N ASN A 396 -4.56 17.94 -15.60
CA ASN A 396 -4.24 19.17 -16.33
C ASN A 396 -5.41 19.65 -17.21
N ALA A 397 -6.57 19.00 -17.10
CA ALA A 397 -7.78 19.29 -17.85
C ALA A 397 -8.94 19.65 -16.89
N ALA A 398 -10.14 19.83 -17.41
CA ALA A 398 -11.31 20.12 -16.59
C ALA A 398 -11.72 18.91 -15.73
N LEU A 399 -12.03 19.16 -14.47
CA LEU A 399 -12.62 18.19 -13.54
C LEU A 399 -13.99 18.71 -13.07
N TYR A 400 -15.02 17.93 -13.36
CA TYR A 400 -16.37 18.19 -12.87
C TYR A 400 -16.76 17.09 -11.90
N VAL A 401 -17.14 17.47 -10.67
CA VAL A 401 -17.51 16.51 -9.62
C VAL A 401 -18.98 16.71 -9.27
N TYR A 402 -19.73 15.63 -9.31
CA TYR A 402 -21.14 15.58 -8.94
C TYR A 402 -21.38 14.50 -7.91
N ALA A 403 -22.06 14.82 -6.81
CA ALA A 403 -22.77 13.82 -6.04
C ALA A 403 -24.20 13.68 -6.60
N PHE A 404 -24.76 12.49 -6.53
CA PHE A 404 -26.13 12.26 -6.99
C PHE A 404 -26.89 11.26 -6.10
N ASP A 405 -28.19 11.51 -5.99
CA ASP A 405 -29.23 10.56 -5.61
C ASP A 405 -30.25 10.51 -6.77
N THR A 406 -31.46 11.02 -6.60
CA THR A 406 -32.41 11.30 -7.69
C THR A 406 -32.20 12.68 -8.30
N MET A 407 -31.30 13.49 -7.72
CA MET A 407 -30.95 14.83 -8.13
C MET A 407 -29.42 14.99 -8.21
N PRO A 408 -28.93 15.85 -9.12
CA PRO A 408 -27.50 16.11 -9.25
C PRO A 408 -27.06 17.27 -8.35
N TYR A 409 -25.96 17.09 -7.62
CA TYR A 409 -25.32 18.10 -6.78
C TYR A 409 -23.91 18.34 -7.26
N GLU A 410 -23.66 19.50 -7.91
CA GLU A 410 -22.30 19.86 -8.31
C GLU A 410 -21.46 20.21 -7.09
N ILE A 411 -20.32 19.55 -6.94
CA ILE A 411 -19.37 19.73 -5.85
C ILE A 411 -18.18 20.53 -6.36
N LYS A 412 -17.89 21.64 -5.71
CA LYS A 412 -16.74 22.50 -6.03
C LYS A 412 -15.86 22.64 -4.82
N ALA A 413 -14.61 22.28 -4.93
CA ALA A 413 -13.60 22.55 -3.93
C ALA A 413 -12.85 23.86 -4.28
N GLU A 414 -12.44 24.61 -3.27
CA GLU A 414 -11.67 25.84 -3.45
C GLU A 414 -10.21 25.57 -3.83
N GLY A 415 -9.72 24.36 -3.52
CA GLY A 415 -8.36 23.88 -3.83
C GLY A 415 -8.36 22.42 -4.29
N GLY A 416 -7.16 21.86 -4.48
CA GLY A 416 -6.96 20.50 -4.95
C GLY A 416 -6.58 19.48 -3.86
N GLU A 417 -6.48 19.93 -2.62
CA GLU A 417 -6.06 19.11 -1.50
C GLU A 417 -7.22 18.26 -0.96
N LEU A 418 -6.88 17.15 -0.26
CA LEU A 418 -7.91 16.28 0.33
C LEU A 418 -8.82 17.05 1.30
N THR A 419 -8.25 17.92 2.10
CA THR A 419 -8.98 18.77 3.06
C THR A 419 -9.96 19.72 2.39
N ASP A 420 -9.67 20.21 1.19
CA ASP A 420 -10.59 21.06 0.42
C ASP A 420 -11.79 20.26 -0.07
N TRP A 421 -11.54 19.02 -0.52
CA TRP A 421 -12.60 18.10 -0.92
C TRP A 421 -13.41 17.58 0.27
N GLU A 422 -12.80 17.37 1.43
CA GLU A 422 -13.51 17.04 2.67
C GLU A 422 -14.48 18.16 3.06
N LYS A 423 -14.08 19.42 2.97
CA LYS A 423 -14.96 20.57 3.19
C LYS A 423 -16.07 20.64 2.13
N ALA A 424 -15.73 20.44 0.86
CA ALA A 424 -16.71 20.47 -0.23
C ALA A 424 -17.80 19.40 -0.08
N PHE A 425 -17.46 18.22 0.43
CA PHE A 425 -18.37 17.11 0.68
C PHE A 425 -19.03 17.12 2.08
N GLN A 426 -18.70 18.09 2.96
CA GLN A 426 -19.12 18.05 4.38
C GLN A 426 -20.66 17.96 4.57
N HIS A 427 -21.45 18.47 3.62
CA HIS A 427 -22.92 18.47 3.66
C HIS A 427 -23.53 17.32 2.87
N ILE A 428 -22.74 16.53 2.15
CA ILE A 428 -23.22 15.39 1.40
C ILE A 428 -23.43 14.22 2.36
N ARG A 429 -24.67 13.70 2.41
CA ARG A 429 -25.06 12.56 3.22
C ARG A 429 -25.72 11.52 2.34
N ALA A 430 -25.57 10.25 2.69
CA ALA A 430 -26.24 9.16 2.02
C ALA A 430 -27.74 9.23 2.29
N ASP A 431 -28.54 9.39 1.23
CA ASP A 431 -30.00 9.46 1.28
C ASP A 431 -30.60 9.33 -0.13
N GLY A 432 -31.86 8.92 -0.20
CA GLY A 432 -32.67 8.87 -1.42
C GLY A 432 -32.49 7.63 -2.28
N GLY A 433 -33.12 7.66 -3.45
CA GLY A 433 -32.96 6.65 -4.53
C GLY A 433 -31.77 6.96 -5.41
N THR A 434 -31.62 6.24 -6.53
CA THR A 434 -30.44 6.34 -7.40
C THR A 434 -30.83 6.65 -8.84
N SER A 435 -30.38 7.79 -9.36
CA SER A 435 -30.42 8.16 -10.77
C SER A 435 -29.03 8.62 -11.19
N ILE A 436 -28.19 7.72 -11.71
CA ILE A 436 -26.83 8.06 -12.13
C ILE A 436 -26.88 9.03 -13.34
N GLY A 437 -27.86 8.86 -14.19
CA GLY A 437 -28.04 9.68 -15.38
C GLY A 437 -28.42 11.14 -15.09
N CYS A 438 -28.94 11.47 -13.90
CA CYS A 438 -29.28 12.86 -13.57
C CYS A 438 -28.07 13.80 -13.58
N ALA A 439 -26.90 13.31 -13.12
CA ALA A 439 -25.65 14.06 -13.14
C ALA A 439 -25.18 14.32 -14.59
N VAL A 440 -25.24 13.31 -15.47
CA VAL A 440 -24.89 13.45 -16.89
C VAL A 440 -25.83 14.44 -17.60
N ALA A 441 -27.14 14.36 -17.32
CA ALA A 441 -28.12 15.31 -17.87
C ALA A 441 -27.87 16.76 -17.38
N ALA A 442 -27.41 16.94 -16.14
CA ALA A 442 -27.04 18.25 -15.63
C ALA A 442 -25.78 18.79 -16.31
N MET A 443 -24.77 17.96 -16.55
CA MET A 443 -23.56 18.31 -17.29
C MET A 443 -23.88 18.69 -18.74
N GLN A 444 -24.77 17.95 -19.41
CA GLN A 444 -25.26 18.29 -20.73
C GLN A 444 -25.89 19.67 -20.78
N LYS A 445 -26.81 19.99 -19.85
CA LYS A 445 -27.47 21.29 -19.76
C LYS A 445 -26.49 22.45 -19.53
N ARG A 446 -25.34 22.18 -18.91
CA ARG A 446 -24.29 23.17 -18.61
C ARG A 446 -23.19 23.24 -19.66
N ASN A 447 -23.31 22.47 -20.75
CA ASN A 447 -22.27 22.32 -21.78
C ASN A 447 -20.89 21.92 -21.21
N GLN A 448 -20.86 21.10 -20.18
CA GLN A 448 -19.64 20.55 -19.59
C GLN A 448 -19.22 19.33 -20.39
N VAL A 449 -18.17 19.45 -21.19
CA VAL A 449 -17.67 18.38 -22.05
C VAL A 449 -16.55 17.62 -21.36
N VAL A 450 -16.64 16.29 -21.38
CA VAL A 450 -15.62 15.41 -20.78
C VAL A 450 -15.20 14.30 -21.72
N ASP A 451 -13.96 13.83 -21.55
CA ASP A 451 -13.37 12.71 -22.27
C ASP A 451 -13.56 11.38 -21.52
N GLN A 452 -13.84 11.43 -20.23
CA GLN A 452 -14.12 10.25 -19.42
C GLN A 452 -15.07 10.55 -18.26
N PHE A 453 -15.87 9.53 -17.91
CA PHE A 453 -16.67 9.49 -16.69
C PHE A 453 -16.06 8.50 -15.71
N ILE A 454 -15.93 8.88 -14.45
CA ILE A 454 -15.60 8.00 -13.33
C ILE A 454 -16.83 7.98 -12.44
N ILE A 455 -17.44 6.81 -12.24
CA ILE A 455 -18.67 6.65 -11.47
C ILE A 455 -18.36 5.81 -10.25
N VAL A 456 -18.63 6.34 -9.05
CA VAL A 456 -18.48 5.63 -7.78
C VAL A 456 -19.86 5.23 -7.30
N THR A 457 -20.25 3.96 -7.40
CA THR A 457 -21.60 3.46 -7.18
C THR A 457 -21.63 1.96 -6.92
N ASP A 458 -22.76 1.43 -6.43
CA ASP A 458 -23.10 -0.02 -6.45
C ASP A 458 -23.85 -0.44 -7.73
N GLU A 459 -23.99 0.48 -8.69
CA GLU A 459 -24.75 0.34 -9.95
C GLU A 459 -26.27 0.14 -9.78
N GLY A 460 -26.82 0.46 -8.63
CA GLY A 460 -28.25 0.35 -8.35
C GLY A 460 -29.12 1.43 -9.03
N ASP A 461 -28.90 1.72 -10.32
CA ASP A 461 -29.57 2.78 -11.10
C ASP A 461 -31.07 2.48 -11.26
N ASN A 462 -31.91 2.97 -10.36
CA ASN A 462 -33.33 2.60 -10.21
C ASN A 462 -34.32 3.73 -10.50
N THR A 463 -33.83 4.93 -10.81
CA THR A 463 -34.65 6.12 -11.05
C THR A 463 -34.24 6.82 -12.34
N HIS A 464 -35.22 7.25 -13.17
CA HIS A 464 -34.94 8.02 -14.38
C HIS A 464 -34.35 9.41 -14.09
N PRO A 465 -33.46 9.92 -14.98
CA PRO A 465 -32.93 9.26 -16.16
C PRO A 465 -31.88 8.19 -15.79
N TYR A 466 -31.94 7.04 -16.46
CA TYR A 466 -30.90 6.01 -16.31
C TYR A 466 -29.60 6.45 -16.98
N PHE A 467 -28.47 5.96 -16.45
CA PHE A 467 -27.15 6.38 -16.93
C PHE A 467 -26.96 6.10 -18.44
N ALA A 468 -27.27 4.89 -18.89
CA ALA A 468 -27.03 4.49 -20.28
C ALA A 468 -27.83 5.34 -21.30
N ASP A 469 -29.02 5.82 -20.93
CA ASP A 469 -29.83 6.69 -21.77
C ASP A 469 -29.33 8.14 -21.74
N ALA A 470 -29.00 8.65 -20.55
CA ALA A 470 -28.42 9.98 -20.38
C ALA A 470 -27.05 10.09 -21.07
N TYR A 471 -26.23 9.05 -20.98
CA TYR A 471 -24.94 8.95 -21.69
C TYR A 471 -25.13 9.03 -23.20
N THR A 472 -26.08 8.26 -23.76
CA THR A 472 -26.37 8.29 -25.20
C THR A 472 -26.84 9.69 -25.64
N ALA A 473 -27.72 10.32 -24.88
CA ALA A 473 -28.19 11.68 -25.15
C ALA A 473 -27.05 12.71 -25.09
N TYR A 474 -26.19 12.56 -24.08
CA TYR A 474 -24.99 13.40 -23.88
C TYR A 474 -24.01 13.27 -25.05
N CYS A 475 -23.67 12.05 -25.48
CA CYS A 475 -22.78 11.80 -26.62
C CYS A 475 -23.31 12.45 -27.90
N ASN A 476 -24.63 12.33 -28.15
CA ASN A 476 -25.28 12.92 -29.33
C ASN A 476 -25.28 14.45 -29.29
N ALA A 477 -25.49 15.04 -28.11
CA ALA A 477 -25.53 16.50 -27.95
C ALA A 477 -24.15 17.14 -27.98
N MET A 478 -23.18 16.54 -27.27
CA MET A 478 -21.81 17.09 -27.14
C MET A 478 -20.88 16.67 -28.26
N LYS A 479 -21.29 15.68 -29.09
CA LYS A 479 -20.46 15.11 -30.19
C LYS A 479 -19.14 14.49 -29.70
N VAL A 480 -19.19 13.84 -28.55
CA VAL A 480 -18.06 13.13 -27.90
C VAL A 480 -18.51 11.73 -27.49
N THR A 481 -17.55 10.85 -27.25
CA THR A 481 -17.77 9.49 -26.75
C THR A 481 -16.85 9.25 -25.54
N PRO A 482 -17.22 9.76 -24.36
CA PRO A 482 -16.38 9.61 -23.17
C PRO A 482 -16.22 8.13 -22.78
N ASP A 483 -15.02 7.76 -22.34
CA ASP A 483 -14.82 6.46 -21.70
C ASP A 483 -15.54 6.42 -20.35
N VAL A 484 -15.97 5.22 -19.94
CA VAL A 484 -16.69 5.03 -18.69
C VAL A 484 -15.90 4.11 -17.77
N VAL A 485 -15.60 4.59 -16.57
CA VAL A 485 -14.94 3.83 -15.51
C VAL A 485 -15.89 3.75 -14.32
N ILE A 486 -16.30 2.54 -13.91
CA ILE A 486 -17.16 2.33 -12.75
C ILE A 486 -16.30 1.82 -11.58
N VAL A 487 -16.28 2.57 -10.48
CA VAL A 487 -15.69 2.15 -9.22
C VAL A 487 -16.81 1.60 -8.33
N ARG A 488 -16.90 0.29 -8.26
CA ARG A 488 -17.92 -0.44 -7.50
C ARG A 488 -17.61 -0.40 -6.02
N VAL A 489 -18.59 -0.04 -5.22
CA VAL A 489 -18.50 0.01 -3.76
C VAL A 489 -19.65 -0.76 -3.12
N GLY A 490 -19.40 -1.38 -1.95
CA GLY A 490 -20.46 -2.11 -1.23
C GLY A 490 -20.90 -3.40 -1.93
N GLY A 491 -22.17 -3.74 -1.75
CA GLY A 491 -22.83 -4.87 -2.40
C GLY A 491 -23.35 -4.47 -3.78
N TYR A 492 -22.50 -4.52 -4.78
CA TYR A 492 -22.77 -4.03 -6.13
C TYR A 492 -23.51 -5.06 -7.02
N CYS A 493 -24.17 -4.55 -8.07
CA CYS A 493 -24.66 -5.33 -9.20
C CYS A 493 -23.90 -4.93 -10.50
N ASP A 494 -24.30 -5.48 -11.64
CA ASP A 494 -23.71 -5.19 -12.97
C ASP A 494 -24.70 -4.48 -13.93
N TYR A 495 -25.67 -3.82 -13.36
CA TYR A 495 -26.81 -3.31 -14.14
C TYR A 495 -26.39 -2.25 -15.17
N VAL A 496 -25.61 -1.26 -14.74
CA VAL A 496 -25.14 -0.18 -15.62
C VAL A 496 -24.14 -0.69 -16.66
N GLU A 497 -23.18 -1.51 -16.20
CA GLU A 497 -22.19 -2.14 -17.09
C GLU A 497 -22.89 -2.93 -18.21
N ARG A 498 -23.86 -3.78 -17.87
CA ARG A 498 -24.60 -4.58 -18.84
C ARG A 498 -25.34 -3.72 -19.86
N GLN A 499 -26.05 -2.68 -19.42
CA GLN A 499 -26.76 -1.76 -20.33
C GLN A 499 -25.79 -1.03 -21.30
N LEU A 500 -24.63 -0.62 -20.81
CA LEU A 500 -23.62 0.03 -21.64
C LEU A 500 -23.01 -0.94 -22.65
N ARG A 501 -22.72 -2.17 -22.23
CA ARG A 501 -22.22 -3.23 -23.14
C ARG A 501 -23.24 -3.59 -24.23
N GLU A 502 -24.55 -3.64 -23.92
CA GLU A 502 -25.62 -3.82 -24.90
C GLU A 502 -25.62 -2.68 -25.95
N LYS A 503 -25.27 -1.47 -25.55
CA LYS A 503 -25.10 -0.30 -26.43
C LYS A 503 -23.71 -0.23 -27.08
N LYS A 504 -22.86 -1.25 -26.92
CA LYS A 504 -21.48 -1.33 -27.43
C LYS A 504 -20.56 -0.22 -26.90
N VAL A 505 -20.82 0.27 -25.70
CA VAL A 505 -19.97 1.21 -24.99
C VAL A 505 -18.95 0.43 -24.17
N ALA A 506 -17.67 0.74 -24.34
CA ALA A 506 -16.61 0.17 -23.52
C ALA A 506 -16.70 0.71 -22.09
N VAL A 507 -16.68 -0.20 -21.11
CA VAL A 507 -16.78 0.12 -19.70
C VAL A 507 -15.65 -0.54 -18.92
N ASP A 508 -14.99 0.25 -18.07
CA ASP A 508 -14.03 -0.21 -17.08
C ASP A 508 -14.73 -0.37 -15.74
N THR A 509 -14.59 -1.52 -15.11
CA THR A 509 -15.14 -1.76 -13.79
C THR A 509 -14.02 -2.08 -12.80
N LEU A 510 -14.06 -1.42 -11.65
CA LEU A 510 -13.10 -1.55 -10.56
C LEU A 510 -13.85 -1.83 -9.28
N VAL A 511 -13.52 -2.90 -8.57
CA VAL A 511 -14.15 -3.22 -7.28
C VAL A 511 -13.29 -2.65 -6.15
N PHE A 512 -13.86 -1.72 -5.39
CA PHE A 512 -13.22 -1.18 -4.21
C PHE A 512 -13.49 -2.08 -2.99
N SER A 513 -12.45 -2.73 -2.49
CA SER A 513 -12.52 -3.70 -1.38
C SER A 513 -12.26 -3.10 0.00
N GLY A 514 -12.38 -1.77 0.15
CA GLY A 514 -12.21 -1.07 1.43
C GLY A 514 -10.77 -0.61 1.73
N ASP A 515 -9.80 -0.88 0.85
CA ASP A 515 -8.43 -0.39 1.01
C ASP A 515 -8.20 0.91 0.23
N TYR A 516 -8.32 2.04 0.91
CA TYR A 516 -8.05 3.36 0.33
C TYR A 516 -6.60 3.52 -0.17
N TYR A 517 -5.67 2.66 0.26
CA TYR A 517 -4.28 2.67 -0.21
C TYR A 517 -4.13 2.19 -1.65
N SER A 518 -5.13 1.54 -2.21
CA SER A 518 -5.14 1.11 -3.61
C SER A 518 -5.54 2.23 -4.58
N LEU A 519 -6.25 3.26 -4.12
CA LEU A 519 -6.77 4.33 -4.99
C LEU A 519 -5.71 5.04 -5.85
N PRO A 520 -4.50 5.37 -5.37
CA PRO A 520 -3.46 5.96 -6.23
C PRO A 520 -3.01 5.06 -7.39
N ASN A 521 -3.25 3.75 -7.33
CA ASN A 521 -2.94 2.84 -8.42
C ASN A 521 -3.87 3.01 -9.62
N LEU A 522 -4.99 3.72 -9.46
CA LEU A 522 -5.89 4.08 -10.55
C LEU A 522 -5.28 5.17 -11.46
N ILE A 523 -4.37 6.01 -10.95
CA ILE A 523 -3.81 7.13 -11.71
C ILE A 523 -3.18 6.69 -13.04
N PRO A 524 -2.32 5.67 -13.11
CA PRO A 524 -1.79 5.21 -14.39
C PRO A 524 -2.86 4.78 -15.40
N MET A 525 -3.97 4.19 -14.92
CA MET A 525 -5.07 3.78 -15.76
C MET A 525 -5.90 4.98 -16.26
N LEU A 526 -6.19 5.93 -15.37
CA LEU A 526 -6.94 7.15 -15.70
C LEU A 526 -6.12 8.15 -16.54
N ALA A 527 -4.79 8.08 -16.44
CA ALA A 527 -3.89 8.96 -17.19
C ALA A 527 -3.69 8.50 -18.64
N GLN A 528 -3.91 7.23 -18.94
CA GLN A 528 -3.75 6.72 -20.31
C GLN A 528 -4.90 7.19 -21.20
N PRO A 529 -4.62 7.60 -22.44
CA PRO A 529 -5.64 8.05 -23.40
C PRO A 529 -6.61 6.95 -23.81
N SER A 530 -6.17 5.69 -23.76
CA SER A 530 -7.03 4.52 -23.99
C SER A 530 -6.48 3.27 -23.29
N ARG A 531 -7.37 2.28 -23.06
CA ARG A 531 -6.97 0.94 -22.57
C ARG A 531 -5.98 0.25 -23.51
N LEU A 532 -6.14 0.47 -24.80
CA LEU A 532 -5.25 -0.11 -25.80
C LEU A 532 -3.82 0.41 -25.60
N GLU A 533 -3.65 1.69 -25.30
CA GLU A 533 -2.33 2.26 -25.05
C GLU A 533 -1.68 1.71 -23.80
N LEU A 534 -2.45 1.50 -22.72
CA LEU A 534 -1.93 0.83 -21.52
C LEU A 534 -1.49 -0.61 -21.83
N LEU A 535 -2.26 -1.37 -22.59
CA LEU A 535 -1.88 -2.71 -23.03
C LEU A 535 -0.62 -2.69 -23.90
N LEU A 536 -0.51 -1.71 -24.82
CA LEU A 536 0.68 -1.53 -25.65
C LEU A 536 1.91 -1.14 -24.82
N GLU A 537 1.76 -0.26 -23.83
CA GLU A 537 2.83 0.10 -22.87
C GLU A 537 3.32 -1.13 -22.11
N ILE A 538 2.38 -1.94 -21.61
CA ILE A 538 2.72 -3.19 -20.91
C ILE A 538 3.50 -4.11 -21.85
N MET A 539 3.00 -4.35 -23.06
CA MET A 539 3.64 -5.23 -24.05
C MET A 539 4.99 -4.70 -24.54
N ALA A 540 5.18 -3.39 -24.57
CA ALA A 540 6.47 -2.76 -24.89
C ALA A 540 7.49 -2.85 -23.76
N THR A 541 7.08 -3.23 -22.54
CA THR A 541 7.98 -3.35 -21.41
C THR A 541 8.94 -4.52 -21.58
N GLU A 542 10.22 -4.26 -21.71
CA GLU A 542 11.24 -5.29 -21.91
C GLU A 542 11.44 -6.18 -20.69
N LEU A 543 11.47 -7.51 -20.90
CA LEU A 543 11.81 -8.46 -19.85
C LEU A 543 13.32 -8.38 -19.54
N PRO A 544 13.71 -8.14 -18.26
CA PRO A 544 15.10 -8.05 -17.89
C PRO A 544 15.79 -9.42 -18.05
N ARG A 545 16.94 -9.40 -18.69
CA ARG A 545 17.75 -10.61 -18.92
C ARG A 545 18.82 -10.74 -17.84
N ARG A 546 19.02 -11.97 -17.39
CA ARG A 546 20.13 -12.29 -16.52
C ARG A 546 21.43 -12.09 -17.30
N VAL A 547 22.31 -11.25 -16.78
CA VAL A 547 23.70 -11.17 -17.27
C VAL A 547 24.39 -12.47 -16.86
N ALA A 548 25.07 -13.10 -17.82
CA ALA A 548 25.73 -14.41 -17.67
C ALA A 548 26.85 -14.38 -16.62
#